data_9a43e0523c4a3002ea41e8755d40fd61
#
_entry.id   9a43e0523c4a3002ea41e8755d40fd61
#
_cell.length_a   1.000
_cell.length_b   1.000
_cell.length_c   1.000
_cell.angle_alpha   90.00
_cell.angle_beta   90.00
_cell.angle_gamma   90.00
#
_symmetry.space_group_name_H-M   'P 1'
#
loop_
_entity.id
_entity.type
_entity.pdbx_description
1 polymer ?
#
loop_
_entity_poly.entity_id
_entity_poly.type
_entity_poly.pdbx_seq_one_letter_code
_entity_poly.pdbx_strand_id
1 'polypeptide(L)' 'MFGFEPSYSAKKALDLFKKNNITNIVELGAGLGRDTIFFAQNGIYVHAIDYSLSATNIIKKRSKENNLNSLIKV' A
#
# COMPACT_ATOMS: atom_id res chain seq x y z
N MET A 1 -12.19 8.71 -7.80
CA MET A 1 -11.71 8.15 -6.57
C MET A 1 -11.60 9.18 -5.47
N PHE A 2 -12.05 8.86 -4.33
CA PHE A 2 -12.25 9.86 -3.35
C PHE A 2 -11.20 9.83 -2.29
N GLY A 3 -10.52 10.94 -2.07
CA GLY A 3 -9.78 11.18 -0.87
C GLY A 3 -8.63 10.24 -0.56
N PHE A 4 -8.16 9.45 -1.51
CA PHE A 4 -7.07 8.53 -1.24
C PHE A 4 -5.87 8.80 -2.12
N GLU A 5 -5.59 10.08 -2.27
CA GLU A 5 -4.35 10.51 -2.86
C GLU A 5 -3.20 10.00 -2.02
N PRO A 6 -2.17 9.40 -2.63
CA PRO A 6 -0.99 9.00 -1.86
C PRO A 6 -0.27 10.22 -1.31
N SER A 7 0.46 10.01 -0.22
CA SER A 7 1.26 11.08 0.36
C SER A 7 2.39 11.48 -0.58
N TYR A 8 2.91 12.69 -0.41
CA TYR A 8 4.07 13.13 -1.16
C TYR A 8 5.27 12.22 -0.91
N SER A 9 5.44 11.80 0.34
CA SER A 9 6.50 10.87 0.72
C SER A 9 6.39 9.53 -0.02
N ALA A 10 5.15 9.03 -0.19
CA ALA A 10 4.92 7.78 -0.90
C ALA A 10 5.29 7.91 -2.37
N LYS A 11 4.96 9.03 -2.99
CA LYS A 11 5.31 9.27 -4.40
C LYS A 11 6.82 9.29 -4.59
N LYS A 12 7.53 9.94 -3.68
CA LYS A 12 9.00 9.98 -3.71
C LYS A 12 9.61 8.61 -3.46
N ALA A 13 9.05 7.86 -2.51
CA ALA A 13 9.51 6.51 -2.21
C ALA A 13 9.34 5.59 -3.41
N LEU A 14 8.21 5.69 -4.12
CA LEU A 14 7.99 4.89 -5.31
C LEU A 14 9.06 5.12 -6.37
N ASP A 15 9.42 6.39 -6.60
CA ASP A 15 10.48 6.71 -7.56
C ASP A 15 11.79 6.03 -7.17
N LEU A 16 12.14 6.04 -5.89
CA LEU A 16 13.35 5.37 -5.40
C LEU A 16 13.25 3.87 -5.54
N PHE A 17 12.10 3.28 -5.24
CA PHE A 17 11.89 1.84 -5.38
C PHE A 17 12.10 1.41 -6.83
N LYS A 18 11.51 2.13 -7.77
CA LYS A 18 11.63 1.80 -9.18
C LYS A 18 13.06 1.97 -9.67
N LYS A 19 13.71 3.03 -9.25
CA LYS A 19 15.09 3.32 -9.62
C LYS A 19 16.05 2.24 -9.14
N ASN A 20 15.77 1.62 -7.99
CA ASN A 20 16.60 0.60 -7.38
C ASN A 20 16.07 -0.82 -7.58
N ASN A 21 15.08 -1.01 -8.43
CA ASN A 21 14.46 -2.30 -8.73
C ASN A 21 13.89 -3.00 -7.48
N ILE A 22 13.35 -2.22 -6.55
CA ILE A 22 12.71 -2.75 -5.35
C ILE A 22 11.27 -3.08 -5.69
N THR A 23 10.86 -4.33 -5.46
CA THR A 23 9.52 -4.81 -5.79
C THR A 23 8.73 -5.28 -4.58
N ASN A 24 9.36 -5.41 -3.42
CA ASN A 24 8.72 -5.87 -2.18
C ASN A 24 9.07 -4.92 -1.06
N ILE A 25 8.07 -4.49 -0.31
CA ILE A 25 8.29 -3.62 0.84
C ILE A 25 7.44 -4.06 2.02
N VAL A 26 7.84 -3.64 3.21
CA VAL A 26 7.04 -3.75 4.42
C VAL A 26 6.66 -2.35 4.84
N GLU A 27 5.37 -2.14 5.09
CA GLU A 27 4.85 -0.84 5.52
C GLU A 27 4.31 -0.97 6.94
N LEU A 28 4.90 -0.20 7.87
CA LEU A 28 4.48 -0.19 9.26
C LEU A 28 3.50 0.94 9.50
N GLY A 29 2.43 0.66 10.23
CA GLY A 29 1.42 1.68 10.53
C GLY A 29 0.70 2.13 9.28
N ALA A 30 0.26 1.17 8.46
CA ALA A 30 -0.32 1.46 7.14
C ALA A 30 -1.62 2.27 7.20
N GLY A 31 -2.28 2.34 8.35
CA GLY A 31 -3.48 3.15 8.55
C GLY A 31 -4.61 2.76 7.60
N LEU A 32 -5.14 3.71 6.86
CA LEU A 32 -6.23 3.47 5.94
C LEU A 32 -5.78 2.85 4.61
N GLY A 33 -4.49 2.65 4.43
CA GLY A 33 -3.98 1.93 3.29
C GLY A 33 -3.85 2.73 1.99
N ARG A 34 -3.96 4.06 2.03
CA ARG A 34 -3.87 4.83 0.79
C ARG A 34 -2.51 4.70 0.11
N ASP A 35 -1.43 4.70 0.88
CA ASP A 35 -0.08 4.51 0.34
C ASP A 35 0.12 3.05 -0.05
N THR A 36 -0.42 2.11 0.73
CA THR A 36 -0.40 0.69 0.43
C THR A 36 -1.00 0.42 -0.94
N ILE A 37 -2.19 0.95 -1.18
CA ILE A 37 -2.89 0.79 -2.45
C ILE A 37 -2.08 1.42 -3.58
N PHE A 38 -1.55 2.61 -3.34
CA PHE A 38 -0.73 3.31 -4.33
C PHE A 38 0.48 2.48 -4.77
N PHE A 39 1.22 1.93 -3.81
CA PHE A 39 2.38 1.09 -4.13
C PHE A 39 1.97 -0.15 -4.91
N ALA A 40 0.92 -0.83 -4.46
CA ALA A 40 0.43 -2.03 -5.12
C ALA A 40 -0.06 -1.75 -6.54
N GLN A 41 -0.75 -0.63 -6.75
CA GLN A 41 -1.18 -0.23 -8.09
C GLN A 41 -0.01 0.01 -9.04
N ASN A 42 1.16 0.23 -8.50
CA ASN A 42 2.38 0.43 -9.28
C ASN A 42 3.28 -0.81 -9.29
N GLY A 43 2.72 -1.96 -8.94
CA GLY A 43 3.41 -3.23 -9.07
C GLY A 43 4.32 -3.60 -7.91
N ILE A 44 4.23 -2.89 -6.79
CA ILE A 44 5.02 -3.19 -5.60
C ILE A 44 4.22 -4.15 -4.71
N TYR A 45 4.85 -5.25 -4.29
CA TYR A 45 4.26 -6.14 -3.31
C TYR A 45 4.42 -5.52 -1.93
N VAL A 46 3.31 -5.33 -1.22
CA VAL A 46 3.32 -4.64 0.07
C VAL A 46 2.85 -5.59 1.17
N HIS A 47 3.68 -5.72 2.21
CA HIS A 47 3.25 -6.35 3.45
C HIS A 47 2.89 -5.22 4.43
N ALA A 48 1.61 -4.97 4.58
CA ALA A 48 1.12 -3.88 5.43
C ALA A 48 0.90 -4.39 6.85
N ILE A 49 1.50 -3.74 7.81
CA ILE A 49 1.40 -4.10 9.22
C ILE A 49 0.83 -2.93 10.00
N ASP A 50 -0.22 -3.19 10.78
CA ASP A 50 -0.82 -2.19 11.64
C ASP A 50 -1.33 -2.86 12.90
N TYR A 51 -1.24 -2.16 14.02
CA TYR A 51 -1.74 -2.67 15.30
C TYR A 51 -3.26 -2.65 15.38
N SER A 52 -3.90 -1.80 14.60
CA SER A 52 -5.35 -1.63 14.64
C SER A 52 -6.02 -2.69 13.77
N LEU A 53 -6.87 -3.50 14.37
CA LEU A 53 -7.67 -4.46 13.62
C LEU A 53 -8.59 -3.75 12.62
N SER A 54 -9.13 -2.61 13.00
CA SER A 54 -9.97 -1.81 12.10
C SER A 54 -9.19 -1.38 10.87
N ALA A 55 -7.94 -0.93 11.05
CA ALA A 55 -7.11 -0.50 9.93
C ALA A 55 -6.78 -1.67 9.02
N THR A 56 -6.41 -2.83 9.57
CA THR A 56 -6.10 -4.00 8.74
C THR A 56 -7.32 -4.48 7.96
N ASN A 57 -8.51 -4.43 8.56
CA ASN A 57 -9.73 -4.80 7.86
C ASN A 57 -10.05 -3.85 6.72
N ILE A 58 -9.81 -2.56 6.90
CA ILE A 58 -9.99 -1.57 5.84
C ILE A 58 -9.04 -1.83 4.68
N ILE A 59 -7.77 -2.14 4.97
CA ILE A 59 -6.79 -2.44 3.94
C ILE A 59 -7.19 -3.70 3.16
N LYS A 60 -7.63 -4.74 3.85
CA LYS A 60 -8.11 -5.96 3.20
C LYS A 60 -9.27 -5.67 2.26
N LYS A 61 -10.23 -4.89 2.72
CA LYS A 61 -11.38 -4.52 1.92
C LYS A 61 -10.99 -3.74 0.67
N ARG A 62 -10.11 -2.74 0.83
CA ARG A 62 -9.62 -1.92 -0.28
C ARG A 62 -8.82 -2.74 -1.28
N SER A 63 -7.99 -3.67 -0.79
CA SER A 63 -7.22 -4.56 -1.65
C SER A 63 -8.15 -5.38 -2.54
N LYS A 64 -9.22 -5.91 -1.96
CA LYS A 64 -10.20 -6.70 -2.69
C LYS A 64 -10.94 -5.83 -3.70
N GLU A 65 -11.39 -4.65 -3.29
CA GLU A 65 -12.13 -3.74 -4.17
C GLU A 65 -11.32 -3.26 -5.36
N ASN A 66 -10.00 -3.20 -5.21
CA ASN A 66 -9.10 -2.74 -6.27
C ASN A 66 -8.40 -3.89 -6.98
N ASN A 67 -8.79 -5.14 -6.71
CA ASN A 67 -8.20 -6.34 -7.31
C ASN A 67 -6.69 -6.44 -7.05
N LEU A 68 -6.26 -6.09 -5.84
CA LEU A 68 -4.85 -6.07 -5.47
C LEU A 68 -4.48 -7.13 -4.43
N ASN A 69 -5.36 -8.12 -4.21
CA ASN A 69 -5.14 -9.16 -3.20
C ASN A 69 -3.82 -9.91 -3.38
N SER A 70 -3.37 -10.07 -4.61
CA SER A 70 -2.13 -10.78 -4.88
C SER A 70 -0.88 -9.94 -4.58
N LEU A 71 -1.05 -8.64 -4.41
CA LEU A 71 0.07 -7.71 -4.19
C LEU A 71 0.10 -7.13 -2.78
N ILE A 72 -0.96 -7.33 -2.00
CA ILE A 72 -1.03 -6.78 -0.65
C ILE A 72 -1.27 -7.91 0.35
N LYS A 73 -0.34 -8.04 1.28
CA LYS A 73 -0.47 -8.94 2.42
C LYS A 73 -0.69 -8.09 3.67
N VAL A 74 -1.64 -8.50 4.49
CA VAL A 74 -1.95 -7.78 5.72
C VAL A 74 -1.72 -8.67 6.93
#